data_ce9f2cb38ec5627e7002961cbd38efc1
#
_entry.id   ce9f2cb38ec5627e7002961cbd38efc1
#
_cell.length_a   1.000
_cell.length_b   1.000
_cell.length_c   1.000
_cell.angle_alpha   90.00
_cell.angle_beta   90.00
_cell.angle_gamma   90.00
#
_symmetry.space_group_name_H-M   'P 1'
#
loop_
_entity.id
_entity.type
_entity.pdbx_description
1 polymer ?
#
loop_
_entity_poly.entity_id
_entity_poly.type
_entity_poly.pdbx_seq_one_letter_code
_entity_poly.pdbx_strand_id
1 'polypeptide(L)'
;VVFRTAMSPGIREQNDMFPMIANLEGKMVVGQFGSFIHGFKEAYDGTIEEGDLFLTTDPYACNGAISHINDWLLLRPIFKDGRLIAYAAMFGHMTDVGGKVPGSLPTDAREIFEEGIRVPPLKIFKNDELQADVLNLILHNSRMPTWNRSDFNALVAAMRTAEKRVIEMAE
;
A
#
# COMPACT_ATOMS: atom_id res chain seq x y z
N VAL A 1 13.90 7.76 2.43
CA VAL A 1 14.20 6.31 2.38
C VAL A 1 13.77 5.78 1.03
N VAL A 2 12.47 5.84 0.67
CA VAL A 2 11.89 5.19 -0.52
C VAL A 2 12.63 5.56 -1.81
N PHE A 3 12.81 6.83 -2.13
CA PHE A 3 13.52 7.29 -3.35
C PHE A 3 14.94 6.75 -3.53
N ARG A 4 15.59 6.30 -2.46
CA ARG A 4 16.96 5.76 -2.52
C ARG A 4 17.00 4.24 -2.64
N THR A 5 15.89 3.58 -2.38
CA THR A 5 15.82 2.12 -2.29
C THR A 5 14.85 1.50 -3.29
N ALA A 6 13.88 2.28 -3.81
CA ALA A 6 12.96 1.84 -4.83
C ALA A 6 13.66 1.56 -6.16
N MET A 7 13.15 0.58 -6.90
CA MET A 7 13.64 0.18 -8.22
C MET A 7 12.76 0.72 -9.34
N SER A 8 11.45 0.80 -9.12
CA SER A 8 10.48 1.30 -10.10
C SER A 8 10.75 2.77 -10.45
N PRO A 9 10.90 3.11 -11.74
CA PRO A 9 11.11 4.50 -12.18
C PRO A 9 9.97 5.44 -11.76
N GLY A 10 8.73 4.97 -11.75
CA GLY A 10 7.59 5.73 -11.25
C GLY A 10 7.84 6.27 -9.85
N ILE A 11 8.22 5.40 -8.92
CA ILE A 11 8.52 5.79 -7.54
C ILE A 11 9.80 6.61 -7.45
N ARG A 12 10.87 6.14 -8.10
CA ARG A 12 12.22 6.66 -7.92
C ARG A 12 12.48 8.00 -8.62
N GLU A 13 11.95 8.17 -9.84
CA GLU A 13 12.24 9.30 -10.71
C GLU A 13 11.08 10.28 -10.83
N GLN A 14 9.85 9.76 -10.86
CA GLN A 14 8.64 10.56 -11.02
C GLN A 14 7.99 10.94 -9.69
N ASN A 15 8.48 10.37 -8.57
CA ASN A 15 7.90 10.54 -7.23
C ASN A 15 6.44 10.06 -7.13
N ASP A 16 6.08 9.05 -7.92
CA ASP A 16 4.73 8.49 -7.95
C ASP A 16 4.47 7.59 -6.74
N MET A 17 4.38 8.26 -5.61
CA MET A 17 4.07 7.69 -4.29
C MET A 17 3.52 8.78 -3.38
N PHE A 18 2.55 8.46 -2.53
CA PHE A 18 1.91 9.43 -1.65
C PHE A 18 1.83 8.94 -0.22
N PRO A 19 2.75 9.40 0.66
CA PRO A 19 2.68 9.11 2.09
C PRO A 19 1.65 9.99 2.77
N MET A 20 0.92 9.44 3.74
CA MET A 20 0.02 10.20 4.60
C MET A 20 -0.08 9.60 5.99
N ILE A 21 -0.43 10.47 6.95
CA ILE A 21 -0.91 10.09 8.28
C ILE A 21 -2.38 10.50 8.36
N ALA A 22 -3.21 9.61 8.86
CA ALA A 22 -4.63 9.86 9.07
C ALA A 22 -5.05 9.62 10.51
N ASN A 23 -6.09 10.32 10.94
CA ASN A 23 -6.71 10.13 12.24
C ASN A 23 -7.61 8.87 12.27
N LEU A 24 -8.25 8.61 13.42
CA LEU A 24 -9.07 7.41 13.61
C LEU A 24 -10.32 7.36 12.72
N GLU A 25 -10.83 8.52 12.27
CA GLU A 25 -11.94 8.59 11.32
C GLU A 25 -11.48 8.33 9.86
N GLY A 26 -10.20 8.23 9.62
CA GLY A 26 -9.65 8.04 8.29
C GLY A 26 -9.40 9.33 7.52
N LYS A 27 -9.47 10.48 8.19
CA LYS A 27 -9.16 11.78 7.59
C LYS A 27 -7.66 12.04 7.62
N MET A 28 -7.13 12.56 6.53
CA MET A 28 -5.74 12.95 6.43
C MET A 28 -5.42 14.09 7.40
N VAL A 29 -4.39 13.90 8.22
CA VAL A 29 -3.81 14.93 9.09
C VAL A 29 -2.64 15.62 8.41
N VAL A 30 -1.77 14.82 7.79
CA VAL A 30 -0.64 15.29 6.99
C VAL A 30 -0.41 14.33 5.83
N GLY A 31 -0.10 14.86 4.66
CA GLY A 31 0.15 14.08 3.45
C GLY A 31 -0.32 14.78 2.19
N GLN A 32 -0.59 14.01 1.16
CA GLN A 32 -1.05 14.47 -0.15
C GLN A 32 -2.34 13.75 -0.56
N PHE A 33 -3.18 14.38 -1.39
CA PHE A 33 -4.34 13.78 -2.07
C PHE A 33 -5.50 13.25 -1.20
N GLY A 34 -5.83 13.86 -0.08
CA GLY A 34 -7.09 13.59 0.62
C GLY A 34 -7.13 12.31 1.46
N SER A 35 -8.32 11.84 1.77
CA SER A 35 -8.53 10.76 2.75
C SER A 35 -8.62 9.39 2.10
N PHE A 36 -7.49 8.76 1.83
CA PHE A 36 -7.46 7.46 1.15
C PHE A 36 -7.95 6.28 1.98
N ILE A 37 -7.82 6.31 3.31
CA ILE A 37 -8.13 5.14 4.14
C ILE A 37 -9.62 5.00 4.49
N HIS A 38 -10.45 5.99 4.15
CA HIS A 38 -11.90 5.88 4.38
C HIS A 38 -12.47 4.68 3.61
N GLY A 39 -12.21 4.59 2.31
CA GLY A 39 -12.64 3.46 1.49
C GLY A 39 -12.06 2.11 1.94
N PHE A 40 -10.82 2.07 2.41
CA PHE A 40 -10.25 0.88 3.02
C PHE A 40 -11.04 0.46 4.28
N LYS A 41 -11.36 1.40 5.16
CA LYS A 41 -12.11 1.10 6.40
C LYS A 41 -13.54 0.59 6.13
N GLU A 42 -14.15 1.04 5.05
CA GLU A 42 -15.47 0.56 4.62
C GLU A 42 -15.40 -0.84 3.99
N ALA A 43 -14.31 -1.13 3.29
CA ALA A 43 -14.13 -2.38 2.55
C ALA A 43 -13.57 -3.54 3.41
N TYR A 44 -12.89 -3.24 4.50
CA TYR A 44 -12.29 -4.25 5.37
C TYR A 44 -13.18 -4.52 6.60
N ASP A 45 -13.74 -5.72 6.67
CA ASP A 45 -14.65 -6.17 7.75
C ASP A 45 -13.96 -6.97 8.86
N GLY A 46 -12.64 -7.18 8.76
CA GLY A 46 -11.87 -7.92 9.77
C GLY A 46 -11.40 -7.06 10.94
N THR A 47 -10.73 -7.71 11.90
CA THR A 47 -10.09 -7.03 13.03
C THR A 47 -8.84 -6.29 12.62
N ILE A 48 -8.57 -5.14 13.24
CA ILE A 48 -7.34 -4.36 13.11
C ILE A 48 -6.58 -4.47 14.43
N GLU A 49 -5.36 -5.02 14.39
CA GLU A 49 -4.55 -5.32 15.55
C GLU A 49 -3.17 -4.68 15.47
N GLU A 50 -2.51 -4.55 16.62
CA GLU A 50 -1.13 -4.04 16.66
C GLU A 50 -0.20 -4.98 15.89
N GLY A 51 0.72 -4.42 15.10
CA GLY A 51 1.61 -5.19 14.24
C GLY A 51 1.03 -5.57 12.87
N ASP A 52 -0.25 -5.24 12.60
CA ASP A 52 -0.82 -5.42 11.27
C ASP A 52 -0.25 -4.43 10.25
N LEU A 53 -0.11 -4.88 9.03
CA LEU A 53 0.07 -4.03 7.86
C LEU A 53 -0.77 -4.59 6.72
N PHE A 54 -1.53 -3.73 6.10
CA PHE A 54 -2.44 -4.09 5.03
C PHE A 54 -1.87 -3.73 3.66
N LEU A 55 -2.29 -4.49 2.65
CA LEU A 55 -2.04 -4.22 1.24
C LEU A 55 -3.36 -4.31 0.48
N THR A 56 -3.57 -3.42 -0.48
CA THR A 56 -4.56 -3.56 -1.55
C THR A 56 -4.02 -3.02 -2.86
N THR A 57 -4.47 -3.59 -3.97
CA THR A 57 -4.22 -3.11 -5.34
C THR A 57 -5.53 -2.89 -6.09
N ASP A 58 -6.67 -3.04 -5.42
CA ASP A 58 -7.99 -2.99 -6.03
C ASP A 58 -8.63 -1.60 -5.89
N PRO A 59 -8.72 -0.80 -6.97
CA PRO A 59 -9.32 0.53 -6.92
C PRO A 59 -10.79 0.52 -6.47
N TYR A 60 -11.53 -0.53 -6.80
CA TYR A 60 -12.93 -0.65 -6.41
C TYR A 60 -13.09 -1.04 -4.95
N ALA A 61 -12.26 -1.97 -4.46
CA ALA A 61 -12.32 -2.43 -3.08
C ALA A 61 -11.84 -1.37 -2.07
N CYS A 62 -11.10 -0.34 -2.49
CA CYS A 62 -10.70 0.77 -1.65
C CYS A 62 -11.40 2.08 -2.00
N ASN A 63 -12.53 1.99 -2.69
CA ASN A 63 -13.43 3.10 -3.01
C ASN A 63 -12.72 4.26 -3.75
N GLY A 64 -11.82 3.92 -4.69
CA GLY A 64 -11.07 4.88 -5.50
C GLY A 64 -9.91 5.57 -4.79
N ALA A 65 -9.41 4.99 -3.70
CA ALA A 65 -8.20 5.50 -3.03
C ALA A 65 -6.95 5.43 -3.92
N ILE A 66 -6.94 4.49 -4.84
CA ILE A 66 -5.97 4.36 -5.94
C ILE A 66 -6.73 4.31 -7.27
N SER A 67 -6.08 4.62 -8.37
CA SER A 67 -6.75 4.74 -9.68
C SER A 67 -6.53 3.54 -10.60
N HIS A 68 -5.50 2.74 -10.37
CA HIS A 68 -5.14 1.56 -11.15
C HIS A 68 -4.39 0.52 -10.30
N ILE A 69 -4.29 -0.71 -10.82
CA ILE A 69 -3.74 -1.85 -10.07
C ILE A 69 -2.22 -1.72 -9.82
N ASN A 70 -1.50 -0.92 -10.61
CA ASN A 70 -0.08 -0.65 -10.38
C ASN A 70 0.20 0.03 -9.04
N ASP A 71 -0.78 0.73 -8.47
CA ASP A 71 -0.63 1.42 -7.19
C ASP A 71 -0.84 0.44 -6.04
N TRP A 72 0.24 0.03 -5.41
CA TRP A 72 0.16 -0.79 -4.21
C TRP A 72 -0.03 0.11 -3.00
N LEU A 73 -1.25 0.14 -2.48
CA LEU A 73 -1.59 0.88 -1.27
C LEU A 73 -1.29 0.03 -0.04
N LEU A 74 -0.38 0.53 0.80
CA LEU A 74 -0.09 -0.02 2.12
C LEU A 74 -0.72 0.86 3.20
N LEU A 75 -1.26 0.21 4.24
CA LEU A 75 -1.84 0.89 5.39
C LEU A 75 -1.37 0.20 6.68
N ARG A 76 -0.80 1.00 7.58
CA ARG A 76 -0.35 0.54 8.90
C ARG A 76 -1.14 1.27 10.00
N PRO A 77 -1.92 0.55 10.81
CA PRO A 77 -2.47 1.09 12.04
C PRO A 77 -1.35 1.35 13.04
N ILE A 78 -1.42 2.48 13.71
CA ILE A 78 -0.40 2.91 14.69
C ILE A 78 -1.00 2.80 16.08
N PHE A 79 -0.40 1.92 16.88
CA PHE A 79 -0.80 1.69 18.27
C PHE A 79 0.20 2.33 19.23
N LYS A 80 -0.30 2.82 20.36
CA LYS A 80 0.50 3.24 21.52
C LYS A 80 -0.19 2.76 22.80
N ASP A 81 0.54 2.05 23.64
CA ASP A 81 0.02 1.47 24.89
C ASP A 81 -1.27 0.64 24.68
N GLY A 82 -1.29 -0.18 23.61
CA GLY A 82 -2.42 -1.03 23.24
C GLY A 82 -3.63 -0.27 22.68
N ARG A 83 -3.50 1.01 22.38
CA ARG A 83 -4.57 1.84 21.79
C ARG A 83 -4.20 2.27 20.38
N LEU A 84 -5.12 2.09 19.44
CA LEU A 84 -5.00 2.66 18.10
C LEU A 84 -5.08 4.18 18.19
N ILE A 85 -4.07 4.89 17.69
CA ILE A 85 -3.96 6.36 17.78
C ILE A 85 -3.99 7.05 16.42
N ALA A 86 -3.56 6.37 15.35
CA ALA A 86 -3.50 6.93 14.00
C ALA A 86 -3.33 5.80 12.98
N TYR A 87 -3.30 6.18 11.71
CA TYR A 87 -2.91 5.32 10.60
C TYR A 87 -1.80 5.98 9.78
N ALA A 88 -0.81 5.20 9.35
CA ALA A 88 0.05 5.58 8.26
C ALA A 88 -0.41 4.86 6.99
N ALA A 89 -0.48 5.56 5.88
CA ALA A 89 -0.76 4.97 4.57
C ALA A 89 0.19 5.51 3.51
N MET A 90 0.48 4.68 2.52
CA MET A 90 1.33 5.06 1.41
C MET A 90 1.04 4.15 0.23
N PHE A 91 0.92 4.70 -0.95
CA PHE A 91 1.02 3.88 -2.14
C PHE A 91 2.32 4.16 -2.92
N GLY A 92 2.69 3.22 -3.77
CA GLY A 92 3.76 3.36 -4.73
C GLY A 92 3.39 2.70 -6.04
N HIS A 93 3.67 3.37 -7.15
CA HIS A 93 3.40 2.88 -8.49
C HIS A 93 4.43 1.83 -8.92
N MET A 94 4.01 0.55 -8.95
CA MET A 94 4.84 -0.57 -9.39
C MET A 94 4.98 -0.59 -10.91
N THR A 95 6.16 -0.92 -11.41
CA THR A 95 6.45 -0.92 -12.85
C THR A 95 5.63 -1.93 -13.64
N ASP A 96 5.40 -3.12 -13.07
CA ASP A 96 4.63 -4.20 -13.73
C ASP A 96 3.97 -5.08 -12.66
N VAL A 97 2.68 -5.30 -12.81
CA VAL A 97 1.86 -6.11 -11.91
C VAL A 97 1.07 -7.18 -12.65
N GLY A 98 1.52 -7.54 -13.86
CA GLY A 98 0.86 -8.51 -14.72
C GLY A 98 -0.04 -7.87 -15.78
N GLY A 99 -1.18 -8.49 -16.04
CA GLY A 99 -2.11 -8.01 -17.07
C GLY A 99 -1.68 -8.32 -18.50
N LYS A 100 -2.42 -7.75 -19.47
CA LYS A 100 -2.27 -8.11 -20.88
C LYS A 100 -1.06 -7.50 -21.58
N VAL A 101 -0.49 -6.43 -21.03
CA VAL A 101 0.69 -5.76 -21.62
C VAL A 101 1.80 -5.58 -20.60
N PRO A 102 3.09 -5.59 -21.04
CA PRO A 102 4.19 -5.17 -20.17
C PRO A 102 3.99 -3.74 -19.65
N GLY A 103 4.32 -3.53 -18.38
CA GLY A 103 4.08 -2.25 -17.70
C GLY A 103 2.68 -2.08 -17.14
N SER A 104 1.78 -3.03 -17.42
CA SER A 104 0.43 -3.13 -16.81
C SER A 104 -0.47 -1.91 -16.96
N LEU A 105 -0.25 -1.10 -18.02
CA LEU A 105 -1.06 0.09 -18.35
C LEU A 105 -1.61 -0.04 -19.79
N PRO A 106 -2.54 -0.97 -20.04
CA PRO A 106 -3.15 -1.12 -21.35
C PRO A 106 -4.11 0.04 -21.66
N THR A 107 -3.84 0.78 -22.72
CA THR A 107 -4.67 1.93 -23.12
C THR A 107 -6.01 1.53 -23.74
N ASP A 108 -6.16 0.25 -24.08
CA ASP A 108 -7.36 -0.34 -24.70
C ASP A 108 -8.06 -1.35 -23.78
N ALA A 109 -7.74 -1.34 -22.48
CA ALA A 109 -8.41 -2.21 -21.50
C ALA A 109 -9.91 -1.96 -21.45
N ARG A 110 -10.70 -3.03 -21.38
CA ARG A 110 -12.16 -3.00 -21.24
C ARG A 110 -12.60 -3.46 -19.85
N GLU A 111 -11.75 -4.18 -19.17
CA GLU A 111 -12.00 -4.70 -17.82
C GLU A 111 -10.71 -4.70 -17.01
N ILE A 112 -10.87 -4.53 -15.70
CA ILE A 112 -9.73 -4.37 -14.78
C ILE A 112 -8.81 -5.60 -14.72
N PHE A 113 -9.29 -6.78 -15.05
CA PHE A 113 -8.48 -8.00 -15.11
C PHE A 113 -7.39 -7.96 -16.20
N GLU A 114 -7.53 -7.07 -17.17
CA GLU A 114 -6.51 -6.83 -18.19
C GLU A 114 -5.33 -6.03 -17.66
N GLU A 115 -5.48 -5.33 -16.52
CA GLU A 115 -4.44 -4.47 -15.93
C GLU A 115 -3.49 -5.24 -15.00
N GLY A 116 -3.93 -6.34 -14.39
CA GLY A 116 -3.10 -7.13 -13.50
C GLY A 116 -3.86 -7.86 -12.40
N ILE A 117 -3.15 -8.25 -11.35
CA ILE A 117 -3.75 -8.95 -10.21
C ILE A 117 -4.47 -7.99 -9.28
N ARG A 118 -5.77 -8.21 -9.07
CA ARG A 118 -6.57 -7.52 -8.07
C ARG A 118 -6.37 -8.15 -6.70
N VAL A 119 -5.90 -7.36 -5.76
CA VAL A 119 -5.73 -7.76 -4.37
C VAL A 119 -6.67 -6.91 -3.51
N PRO A 120 -7.71 -7.51 -2.92
CA PRO A 120 -8.58 -6.78 -2.00
C PRO A 120 -7.80 -6.36 -0.74
N PRO A 121 -8.34 -5.45 0.09
CA PRO A 121 -7.73 -5.16 1.38
C PRO A 121 -7.47 -6.42 2.18
N LEU A 122 -6.21 -6.72 2.46
CA LEU A 122 -5.79 -7.89 3.23
C LEU A 122 -4.58 -7.58 4.12
N LYS A 123 -4.40 -8.38 5.17
CA LYS A 123 -3.22 -8.30 6.04
C LYS A 123 -2.03 -8.94 5.34
N ILE A 124 -1.05 -8.13 4.93
CA ILE A 124 0.24 -8.61 4.40
C ILE A 124 1.25 -8.85 5.52
N PHE A 125 1.08 -8.18 6.69
CA PHE A 125 1.70 -8.55 7.95
C PHE A 125 0.60 -8.76 8.99
N LYS A 126 0.81 -9.75 9.85
CA LYS A 126 0.02 -10.00 11.07
C LYS A 126 0.98 -10.06 12.25
N ASN A 127 0.74 -9.24 13.27
CA ASN A 127 1.62 -9.20 14.45
C ASN A 127 3.11 -9.05 14.05
N ASP A 128 3.41 -8.12 13.14
CA ASP A 128 4.72 -7.88 12.53
C ASP A 128 5.34 -9.04 11.73
N GLU A 129 4.61 -10.16 11.54
CA GLU A 129 5.04 -11.29 10.75
C GLU A 129 4.52 -11.22 9.32
N LEU A 130 5.45 -11.25 8.35
CA LEU A 130 5.12 -11.23 6.92
C LEU A 130 4.35 -12.49 6.50
N GLN A 131 3.24 -12.31 5.81
CA GLN A 131 2.51 -13.38 5.16
C GLN A 131 3.20 -13.72 3.82
N ALA A 132 4.31 -14.47 3.91
CA ALA A 132 5.23 -14.68 2.79
C ALA A 132 4.57 -15.34 1.57
N ASP A 133 3.65 -16.28 1.79
CA ASP A 133 2.96 -16.98 0.71
C ASP A 133 2.04 -16.02 -0.06
N VAL A 134 1.37 -15.09 0.64
CA VAL A 134 0.54 -14.06 0.02
C VAL A 134 1.39 -13.13 -0.84
N LEU A 135 2.51 -12.63 -0.30
CA LEU A 135 3.42 -11.78 -1.07
C LEU A 135 4.00 -12.52 -2.29
N ASN A 136 4.40 -13.77 -2.11
CA ASN A 136 4.93 -14.59 -3.20
C ASN A 136 3.88 -14.83 -4.30
N LEU A 137 2.63 -15.07 -3.94
CA LEU A 137 1.53 -15.20 -4.89
C LEU A 137 1.39 -13.92 -5.73
N ILE A 138 1.37 -12.75 -5.09
CA ILE A 138 1.24 -11.46 -5.77
C ILE A 138 2.43 -11.23 -6.70
N LEU A 139 3.65 -11.43 -6.21
CA LEU A 139 4.88 -11.24 -6.98
C LEU A 139 4.99 -12.20 -8.18
N HIS A 140 4.46 -13.42 -8.05
CA HIS A 140 4.48 -14.41 -9.14
C HIS A 140 3.65 -13.99 -10.34
N ASN A 141 2.69 -13.09 -10.16
CA ASN A 141 1.88 -12.53 -11.24
C ASN A 141 2.52 -11.33 -11.95
N SER A 142 3.66 -10.84 -11.47
CA SER A 142 4.43 -9.75 -12.09
C SER A 142 5.52 -10.28 -13.02
N ARG A 143 5.81 -9.53 -14.09
CA ARG A 143 7.00 -9.78 -14.94
C ARG A 143 8.29 -9.26 -14.29
N MET A 144 8.17 -8.43 -13.24
CA MET A 144 9.29 -7.80 -12.53
C MET A 144 9.27 -8.08 -11.01
N PRO A 145 9.21 -9.35 -10.58
CA PRO A 145 9.00 -9.70 -9.18
C PRO A 145 10.09 -9.19 -8.25
N THR A 146 11.34 -9.14 -8.71
CA THR A 146 12.47 -8.65 -7.92
C THR A 146 12.38 -7.15 -7.65
N TRP A 147 11.96 -6.37 -8.64
CA TRP A 147 11.76 -4.93 -8.48
C TRP A 147 10.60 -4.64 -7.54
N ASN A 148 9.45 -5.29 -7.78
CA ASN A 148 8.27 -5.11 -6.93
C ASN A 148 8.55 -5.52 -5.47
N ARG A 149 9.35 -6.57 -5.25
CA ARG A 149 9.78 -6.93 -3.89
C ARG A 149 10.64 -5.85 -3.25
N SER A 150 11.56 -5.25 -4.01
CA SER A 150 12.40 -4.15 -3.51
C SER A 150 11.55 -2.93 -3.15
N ASP A 151 10.62 -2.57 -4.02
CA ASP A 151 9.73 -1.43 -3.82
C ASP A 151 8.79 -1.67 -2.64
N PHE A 152 8.20 -2.86 -2.54
CA PHE A 152 7.42 -3.27 -1.37
C PHE A 152 8.20 -3.12 -0.06
N ASN A 153 9.45 -3.61 -0.02
CA ASN A 153 10.29 -3.47 1.16
C ASN A 153 10.59 -2.00 1.51
N ALA A 154 10.77 -1.15 0.49
CA ALA A 154 10.98 0.28 0.67
C ALA A 154 9.74 0.95 1.27
N LEU A 155 8.55 0.61 0.79
CA LEU A 155 7.27 1.10 1.31
C LEU A 155 7.04 0.63 2.76
N VAL A 156 7.30 -0.65 3.06
CA VAL A 156 7.20 -1.19 4.43
C VAL A 156 8.14 -0.46 5.39
N ALA A 157 9.39 -0.20 4.97
CA ALA A 157 10.35 0.56 5.79
C ALA A 157 9.87 2.00 6.04
N ALA A 158 9.21 2.62 5.06
CA ALA A 158 8.62 3.95 5.24
C ALA A 158 7.46 3.92 6.23
N MET A 159 6.57 2.91 6.16
CA MET A 159 5.46 2.76 7.11
C MET A 159 5.94 2.58 8.55
N ARG A 160 6.96 1.74 8.77
CA ARG A 160 7.58 1.56 10.09
C ARG A 160 8.25 2.83 10.61
N THR A 161 8.86 3.60 9.71
CA THR A 161 9.44 4.90 10.08
C THR A 161 8.35 5.90 10.47
N ALA A 162 7.25 5.96 9.72
CA ALA A 162 6.12 6.82 10.03
C ALA A 162 5.49 6.48 11.38
N GLU A 163 5.23 5.19 11.64
CA GLU A 163 4.74 4.69 12.94
C GLU A 163 5.62 5.16 14.08
N LYS A 164 6.93 4.90 14.00
CA LYS A 164 7.89 5.32 15.04
C LYS A 164 7.82 6.82 15.32
N ARG A 165 7.76 7.66 14.25
CA ARG A 165 7.71 9.12 14.40
C ARG A 165 6.39 9.61 14.99
N VAL A 166 5.28 8.99 14.65
CA VAL A 166 3.96 9.35 15.23
C VAL A 166 3.94 8.98 16.73
N ILE A 167 4.48 7.83 17.12
CA ILE A 167 4.55 7.41 18.53
C ILE A 167 5.44 8.39 19.33
N GLU A 168 6.62 8.78 18.79
CA GLU A 168 7.51 9.77 19.41
C GLU A 168 6.83 11.15 19.59
N MET A 169 5.98 11.56 18.66
CA MET A 169 5.26 12.84 18.74
C MET A 169 4.07 12.79 19.73
N ALA A 170 3.59 11.62 20.06
CA ALA A 170 2.49 11.41 21.00
C ALA A 170 2.97 11.28 22.47
N GLU A 171 4.26 11.40 22.72
CA GLU A 171 4.87 11.50 24.05
C GLU A 171 4.70 12.90 24.65
#